data_9a478cc6429cb60578a668d2ee035811
#
_entry.id   9a478cc6429cb60578a668d2ee035811
#
_cell.length_a   1.000
_cell.length_b   1.000
_cell.length_c   1.000
_cell.angle_alpha   90.00
_cell.angle_beta   90.00
_cell.angle_gamma   90.00
#
_symmetry.space_group_name_H-M   'P 1'
#
loop_
_entity.id
_entity.type
_entity.pdbx_description
1 polymer ?
#
loop_
_entity_poly.entity_id
_entity_poly.type
_entity_poly.pdbx_seq_one_letter_code
_entity_poly.pdbx_strand_id
1 'polypeptide(L)'
;MTEHEKEISEETSVNTEEVADVAESESTETEIEDVSAAEEAITDESVEEIGEDEFEWTEEPIFEIENKEACMCEVKVTIPAANLKNTLDTVYDEFNNDVQVPGFRRGKAPRKLLERRLGKFAKSTVVERLADAASRKLQRDHKLHPISDVDVEGLEEPEEIVETEDLVYTLSFEVAGSCELADYTQFVLEPQEVEVTDEQLDASVEQLRMRLGRFEPLTEGEAQDGDQVIIDFNGTIDGEAFEGNSAENYPYILGSGRFHENMEKALSGAVVDGELEAEVPFDADYNIKALAGKTALFKIKVNEIKRRVLPELDDEFAKKIGYDTMDALKESIKNDLVKSSENMVRESLRQEMLKKIVDESSFELPKNTLAKMADARYNEKANELTSQHVSSETIEEQQEQIKAEAEEEMTFYMKTSYAIDAAAKKESITISEEDVDSYLRDMNSGGGEEMFQLLKARFLSEENISNSTYHVLQDKTLDALIAKATVKPIPKDEWLKKHSEETSDDEESKQDDQS
;
A
#
# COMPACT_ATOMS: atom_id res chain seq x y z
N MET A 1 18.85 -46.45 -33.14
CA MET A 1 19.57 -45.54 -32.26
C MET A 1 20.55 -44.77 -33.10
N THR A 2 20.14 -43.58 -33.48
CA THR A 2 20.90 -42.71 -34.36
C THR A 2 21.70 -41.72 -33.52
N GLU A 3 22.79 -41.23 -34.08
CA GLU A 3 23.78 -40.32 -33.42
C GLU A 3 23.20 -39.10 -32.70
N HIS A 4 21.93 -38.82 -32.85
CA HIS A 4 21.24 -37.66 -32.21
C HIS A 4 20.76 -37.92 -30.79
N GLU A 5 20.78 -39.18 -30.29
CA GLU A 5 20.44 -39.54 -28.91
C GLU A 5 21.66 -39.55 -27.97
N LYS A 6 22.88 -39.35 -28.51
CA LYS A 6 24.10 -39.28 -27.70
C LYS A 6 24.51 -37.88 -27.29
N GLU A 7 24.05 -36.82 -28.00
CA GLU A 7 24.37 -35.41 -27.65
C GLU A 7 23.49 -34.84 -26.53
N ILE A 8 22.31 -35.46 -26.27
CA ILE A 8 21.40 -34.97 -25.20
C ILE A 8 21.76 -35.55 -23.82
N SER A 9 22.63 -36.59 -23.77
CA SER A 9 23.02 -37.21 -22.50
C SER A 9 24.34 -36.66 -21.90
N GLU A 10 25.09 -35.83 -22.62
CA GLU A 10 26.33 -35.22 -22.12
C GLU A 10 26.14 -33.76 -21.61
N GLU A 11 25.06 -33.08 -21.94
CA GLU A 11 24.79 -31.69 -21.44
C GLU A 11 24.08 -31.61 -20.07
N THR A 12 23.62 -32.77 -19.53
CA THR A 12 22.90 -32.79 -18.22
C THR A 12 23.78 -33.26 -17.06
N SER A 13 25.07 -33.48 -17.25
CA SER A 13 25.94 -34.00 -16.17
C SER A 13 27.01 -33.00 -15.67
N VAL A 14 26.98 -31.75 -16.09
CA VAL A 14 28.00 -30.70 -15.72
C VAL A 14 27.49 -29.66 -14.71
N ASN A 15 26.23 -29.73 -14.26
CA ASN A 15 25.67 -28.67 -13.44
C ASN A 15 25.23 -29.11 -12.02
N THR A 16 25.79 -30.17 -11.47
CA THR A 16 25.52 -30.65 -10.10
C THR A 16 26.74 -30.63 -9.18
N GLU A 17 27.93 -30.20 -9.62
CA GLU A 17 29.13 -30.10 -8.76
C GLU A 17 29.48 -28.65 -8.33
N GLU A 18 28.82 -27.62 -8.81
CA GLU A 18 29.11 -26.21 -8.44
C GLU A 18 28.19 -25.61 -7.35
N VAL A 19 27.27 -26.40 -6.77
CA VAL A 19 26.35 -25.92 -5.71
C VAL A 19 26.69 -26.49 -4.32
N ALA A 20 27.75 -27.27 -4.19
CA ALA A 20 28.13 -27.91 -2.91
C ALA A 20 29.29 -27.24 -2.17
N ASP A 21 29.85 -26.12 -2.63
CA ASP A 21 31.07 -25.51 -2.04
C ASP A 21 30.88 -24.05 -1.55
N VAL A 22 29.65 -23.63 -1.23
CA VAL A 22 29.33 -22.33 -0.61
C VAL A 22 28.62 -22.46 0.74
N ALA A 23 28.72 -23.60 1.38
CA ALA A 23 28.12 -23.84 2.71
C ALA A 23 29.17 -24.16 3.77
N GLU A 24 30.32 -23.49 3.77
CA GLU A 24 31.23 -23.49 4.92
C GLU A 24 32.15 -22.26 4.89
N SER A 25 31.61 -21.10 5.30
CA SER A 25 32.43 -20.01 5.81
C SER A 25 31.64 -19.19 6.82
N GLU A 26 31.98 -19.43 8.08
CA GLU A 26 32.00 -18.47 9.19
C GLU A 26 30.70 -17.76 9.55
N SER A 27 30.05 -18.31 10.59
CA SER A 27 29.29 -17.57 11.57
C SER A 27 30.15 -16.43 12.15
N THR A 28 30.14 -15.28 11.54
CA THR A 28 30.42 -14.05 12.24
C THR A 28 29.12 -13.59 12.86
N GLU A 29 29.01 -13.73 14.17
CA GLU A 29 28.16 -12.92 15.02
C GLU A 29 28.48 -11.46 14.73
N THR A 30 27.75 -10.85 13.81
CA THR A 30 27.62 -9.39 13.79
C THR A 30 26.63 -9.08 14.90
N GLU A 31 27.17 -8.64 16.02
CA GLU A 31 26.45 -7.88 17.03
C GLU A 31 25.60 -6.83 16.29
N ILE A 32 24.29 -6.91 16.48
CA ILE A 32 23.35 -5.90 16.05
C ILE A 32 23.59 -4.71 16.97
N GLU A 33 24.62 -3.91 16.66
CA GLU A 33 24.72 -2.57 17.21
C GLU A 33 23.69 -1.70 16.46
N ASP A 34 22.82 -1.14 17.27
CA ASP A 34 22.14 0.10 17.03
C ASP A 34 20.78 0.06 16.29
N VAL A 35 19.73 -0.26 17.06
CA VAL A 35 18.34 0.11 16.75
C VAL A 35 18.10 1.63 17.01
N SER A 36 19.13 2.40 17.33
CA SER A 36 19.02 3.85 17.58
C SER A 36 18.69 4.64 16.29
N ALA A 37 18.92 4.05 15.12
CA ALA A 37 18.55 4.67 13.84
C ALA A 37 17.05 4.83 13.61
N ALA A 38 16.21 4.05 14.32
CA ALA A 38 14.76 4.17 14.24
C ALA A 38 14.19 5.24 15.19
N GLU A 39 14.90 5.53 16.28
CA GLU A 39 14.56 6.66 17.17
C GLU A 39 14.97 8.01 16.54
N GLU A 40 16.03 8.05 15.74
CA GLU A 40 16.48 9.26 15.03
C GLU A 40 15.59 9.63 13.83
N ALA A 41 14.88 8.68 13.22
CA ALA A 41 13.99 8.95 12.09
C ALA A 41 12.70 9.70 12.47
N ILE A 42 12.39 9.85 13.75
CA ILE A 42 11.16 10.48 14.27
C ILE A 42 11.44 11.76 15.07
N THR A 43 12.68 12.04 15.40
CA THR A 43 13.05 13.30 16.02
C THR A 43 13.55 14.28 14.95
N ASP A 44 13.23 15.55 15.13
CA ASP A 44 13.62 16.72 14.32
C ASP A 44 15.16 16.85 14.10
N GLU A 45 15.94 15.83 14.48
CA GLU A 45 17.41 15.78 14.42
C GLU A 45 17.98 15.04 13.19
N SER A 46 17.15 14.37 12.37
CA SER A 46 17.63 13.66 11.17
C SER A 46 17.98 14.57 9.97
N VAL A 47 18.02 15.88 10.16
CA VAL A 47 18.43 16.87 9.15
C VAL A 47 19.89 17.28 9.29
N GLU A 48 20.65 16.75 10.26
CA GLU A 48 22.00 17.26 10.59
C GLU A 48 23.18 16.54 9.92
N GLU A 49 23.02 15.55 9.05
CA GLU A 49 24.16 14.94 8.32
C GLU A 49 24.06 15.05 6.79
N ILE A 50 23.83 16.27 6.28
CA ILE A 50 24.31 16.61 4.93
C ILE A 50 25.58 17.42 5.11
N GLY A 51 26.70 16.77 4.76
CA GLY A 51 28.10 17.20 4.94
C GLY A 51 28.36 18.70 5.01
N GLU A 52 29.21 19.05 5.97
CA GLU A 52 29.86 20.34 6.23
C GLU A 52 30.59 20.87 5.00
N ASP A 53 29.85 21.52 4.07
CA ASP A 53 30.41 22.60 3.27
C ASP A 53 29.55 23.83 3.59
N GLU A 54 29.77 24.41 4.77
CA GLU A 54 29.19 25.71 5.11
C GLU A 54 29.71 26.74 4.09
N PHE A 55 28.79 27.22 3.25
CA PHE A 55 29.11 28.35 2.38
C PHE A 55 29.46 29.55 3.25
N GLU A 56 30.70 30.08 3.10
CA GLU A 56 31.19 31.25 3.84
C GLU A 56 30.55 32.51 3.25
N TRP A 57 29.55 33.04 3.93
CA TRP A 57 28.93 34.30 3.56
C TRP A 57 29.80 35.50 3.92
N THR A 58 30.07 36.35 2.93
CA THR A 58 30.76 37.64 3.18
C THR A 58 29.82 38.60 3.89
N GLU A 59 28.59 38.65 3.47
CA GLU A 59 27.47 39.37 4.09
C GLU A 59 26.24 38.42 4.09
N GLU A 60 25.49 38.40 5.20
CA GLU A 60 24.34 37.55 5.35
C GLU A 60 23.23 37.85 4.33
N PRO A 61 22.61 36.83 3.69
CA PRO A 61 21.44 37.02 2.84
C PRO A 61 20.23 37.46 3.67
N ILE A 62 19.34 38.21 3.06
CA ILE A 62 18.11 38.69 3.69
C ILE A 62 16.94 37.89 3.12
N PHE A 63 16.11 37.36 4.01
CA PHE A 63 14.90 36.61 3.68
C PHE A 63 13.66 37.38 4.14
N GLU A 64 12.83 37.78 3.19
CA GLU A 64 11.49 38.36 3.47
C GLU A 64 10.47 37.24 3.22
N ILE A 65 9.92 36.66 4.30
CA ILE A 65 9.03 35.49 4.25
C ILE A 65 7.60 35.95 4.35
N GLU A 66 6.76 35.57 3.40
CA GLU A 66 5.33 35.83 3.38
C GLU A 66 4.57 34.53 3.26
N ASN A 67 3.80 34.17 4.30
CA ASN A 67 2.91 33.00 4.27
C ASN A 67 1.59 33.42 3.62
N LYS A 68 1.21 32.75 2.54
CA LYS A 68 -0.06 32.94 1.81
C LYS A 68 -1.05 31.83 2.18
N GLU A 69 -2.28 31.95 1.72
CA GLU A 69 -3.32 30.94 1.89
C GLU A 69 -2.90 29.59 1.28
N ALA A 70 -3.50 28.50 1.79
CA ALA A 70 -3.28 27.15 1.29
C ALA A 70 -1.83 26.65 1.39
N CYS A 71 -1.17 26.90 2.52
CA CYS A 71 0.19 26.48 2.83
C CYS A 71 1.27 27.00 1.85
N MET A 72 0.93 27.99 1.02
CA MET A 72 1.89 28.61 0.10
C MET A 72 2.80 29.58 0.86
N CYS A 73 4.10 29.41 0.68
CA CYS A 73 5.13 30.29 1.22
C CYS A 73 5.86 30.99 0.07
N GLU A 74 5.95 32.29 0.15
CA GLU A 74 6.73 33.11 -0.78
C GLU A 74 7.88 33.75 -0.02
N VAL A 75 9.09 33.53 -0.50
CA VAL A 75 10.32 34.03 0.13
C VAL A 75 11.07 34.89 -0.86
N LYS A 76 11.13 36.18 -0.61
CA LYS A 76 12.01 37.06 -1.38
C LYS A 76 13.40 37.00 -0.78
N VAL A 77 14.33 36.55 -1.56
CA VAL A 77 15.76 36.38 -1.19
C VAL A 77 16.55 37.53 -1.77
N THR A 78 17.31 38.21 -0.92
CA THR A 78 18.24 39.27 -1.35
C THR A 78 19.65 38.85 -0.92
N ILE A 79 20.52 38.59 -1.89
CA ILE A 79 21.93 38.24 -1.66
C ILE A 79 22.77 39.46 -1.97
N PRO A 80 23.50 40.03 -0.99
CA PRO A 80 24.35 41.19 -1.18
C PRO A 80 25.43 41.02 -2.27
N ALA A 81 25.67 42.10 -3.04
CA ALA A 81 26.66 42.14 -4.13
C ALA A 81 28.06 41.68 -3.73
N ALA A 82 28.41 41.83 -2.45
CA ALA A 82 29.71 41.34 -1.92
C ALA A 82 29.88 39.82 -2.08
N ASN A 83 28.80 39.06 -1.90
CA ASN A 83 28.81 37.59 -2.08
C ASN A 83 28.96 37.20 -3.55
N LEU A 84 28.25 37.89 -4.46
CA LEU A 84 28.39 37.66 -5.90
C LEU A 84 29.83 37.83 -6.36
N LYS A 85 30.44 38.92 -5.94
CA LYS A 85 31.83 39.20 -6.33
C LYS A 85 32.78 38.16 -5.79
N ASN A 86 32.68 37.80 -4.53
CA ASN A 86 33.57 36.82 -3.89
C ASN A 86 33.45 35.44 -4.53
N THR A 87 32.18 34.96 -4.72
CA THR A 87 31.92 33.68 -5.36
C THR A 87 32.36 33.66 -6.82
N LEU A 88 32.21 34.79 -7.55
CA LEU A 88 32.67 34.90 -8.92
C LEU A 88 34.20 34.83 -9.03
N ASP A 89 34.90 35.42 -8.07
CA ASP A 89 36.36 35.31 -8.00
C ASP A 89 36.79 33.85 -7.77
N THR A 90 36.14 33.16 -6.87
CA THR A 90 36.39 31.74 -6.59
C THR A 90 36.11 30.86 -7.81
N VAL A 91 34.96 31.03 -8.47
CA VAL A 91 34.57 30.25 -9.67
C VAL A 91 35.59 30.47 -10.82
N TYR A 92 36.05 31.69 -11.02
CA TYR A 92 37.08 31.92 -12.05
C TYR A 92 38.45 31.34 -11.68
N ASP A 93 38.83 31.30 -10.41
CA ASP A 93 40.05 30.64 -9.96
C ASP A 93 39.95 29.10 -10.14
N GLU A 94 38.80 28.51 -9.88
CA GLU A 94 38.51 27.11 -10.20
C GLU A 94 38.60 26.85 -11.71
N PHE A 95 37.91 27.65 -12.54
CA PHE A 95 37.97 27.50 -14.00
C PHE A 95 39.36 27.67 -14.55
N ASN A 96 40.19 28.55 -13.96
CA ASN A 96 41.57 28.73 -14.35
C ASN A 96 42.39 27.45 -14.10
N ASN A 97 42.07 26.73 -13.04
CA ASN A 97 42.76 25.49 -12.66
C ASN A 97 42.22 24.27 -13.43
N ASP A 98 40.94 24.21 -13.77
CA ASP A 98 40.31 23.02 -14.31
C ASP A 98 40.16 23.02 -15.84
N VAL A 99 39.98 24.24 -16.43
CA VAL A 99 39.76 24.37 -17.86
C VAL A 99 41.03 24.66 -18.60
N GLN A 100 41.36 23.85 -19.61
CA GLN A 100 42.50 24.13 -20.48
C GLN A 100 42.19 25.24 -21.51
N VAL A 101 42.71 26.42 -21.28
CA VAL A 101 42.58 27.54 -22.23
C VAL A 101 43.64 27.42 -23.31
N PRO A 102 43.30 27.34 -24.62
CA PRO A 102 44.28 27.25 -25.70
C PRO A 102 45.28 28.40 -25.64
N GLY A 103 46.56 28.04 -25.65
CA GLY A 103 47.69 29.00 -25.58
C GLY A 103 48.21 29.30 -24.17
N PHE A 104 47.60 28.75 -23.14
CA PHE A 104 48.02 28.92 -21.75
C PHE A 104 48.14 27.57 -21.04
N ARG A 105 49.06 27.51 -20.06
CA ARG A 105 49.16 26.38 -19.13
C ARG A 105 48.03 26.50 -18.09
N ARG A 106 47.47 25.37 -17.62
CA ARG A 106 46.48 25.33 -16.53
C ARG A 106 46.91 26.23 -15.36
N GLY A 107 46.00 27.00 -14.82
CA GLY A 107 46.23 27.94 -13.73
C GLY A 107 46.96 29.23 -14.12
N LYS A 108 47.20 29.52 -15.41
CA LYS A 108 47.93 30.70 -15.87
C LYS A 108 47.22 31.53 -16.93
N ALA A 109 45.95 31.30 -17.18
CA ALA A 109 45.15 32.11 -18.09
C ALA A 109 44.80 33.46 -17.42
N PRO A 110 44.94 34.61 -18.15
CA PRO A 110 44.56 35.91 -17.62
C PRO A 110 43.03 35.98 -17.38
N ARG A 111 42.61 36.55 -16.23
CA ARG A 111 41.22 36.72 -15.84
C ARG A 111 40.33 37.27 -16.96
N LYS A 112 40.74 38.36 -17.63
CA LYS A 112 40.00 38.96 -18.75
C LYS A 112 39.71 38.01 -19.91
N LEU A 113 40.53 36.99 -20.11
CA LEU A 113 40.30 36.00 -21.15
C LEU A 113 39.27 34.97 -20.73
N LEU A 114 39.29 34.57 -19.44
CA LEU A 114 38.27 33.70 -18.83
C LEU A 114 36.89 34.39 -18.85
N GLU A 115 36.82 35.64 -18.42
CA GLU A 115 35.61 36.47 -18.47
C GLU A 115 34.99 36.52 -19.88
N ARG A 116 35.85 36.73 -20.89
CA ARG A 116 35.36 36.82 -22.28
C ARG A 116 34.88 35.48 -22.83
N ARG A 117 35.43 34.35 -22.38
CA ARG A 117 35.11 33.02 -22.92
C ARG A 117 34.08 32.28 -22.08
N LEU A 118 34.15 32.38 -20.78
CA LEU A 118 33.39 31.61 -19.82
C LEU A 118 32.50 32.50 -18.94
N GLY A 119 32.43 33.82 -19.22
CA GLY A 119 31.73 34.77 -18.36
C GLY A 119 30.27 34.46 -18.13
N LYS A 120 29.53 34.04 -19.18
CA LYS A 120 28.15 33.62 -19.05
C LYS A 120 28.02 32.36 -18.17
N PHE A 121 28.85 31.35 -18.45
CA PHE A 121 28.84 30.10 -17.68
C PHE A 121 29.28 30.34 -16.22
N ALA A 122 30.28 31.18 -15.98
CA ALA A 122 30.69 31.52 -14.63
C ALA A 122 29.59 32.21 -13.82
N LYS A 123 28.85 33.12 -14.44
CA LYS A 123 27.73 33.81 -13.81
C LYS A 123 26.60 32.83 -13.47
N SER A 124 26.24 31.93 -14.39
CA SER A 124 25.24 30.88 -14.14
C SER A 124 25.65 30.01 -12.95
N THR A 125 26.88 29.51 -12.93
CA THR A 125 27.44 28.71 -11.82
C THR A 125 27.40 29.46 -10.48
N VAL A 126 27.69 30.76 -10.49
CA VAL A 126 27.63 31.60 -9.27
C VAL A 126 26.22 31.72 -8.75
N VAL A 127 25.25 31.98 -9.64
CA VAL A 127 23.84 32.06 -9.25
C VAL A 127 23.35 30.75 -8.65
N GLU A 128 23.63 29.63 -9.33
CA GLU A 128 23.26 28.30 -8.83
C GLU A 128 23.84 28.05 -7.43
N ARG A 129 25.14 28.28 -7.23
CA ARG A 129 25.80 28.09 -5.91
C ARG A 129 25.21 28.98 -4.82
N LEU A 130 24.97 30.26 -5.14
CA LEU A 130 24.40 31.21 -4.17
C LEU A 130 22.95 30.88 -3.85
N ALA A 131 22.16 30.50 -4.85
CA ALA A 131 20.77 30.09 -4.65
C ALA A 131 20.66 28.82 -3.81
N ASP A 132 21.50 27.82 -4.09
CA ASP A 132 21.58 26.59 -3.29
C ASP A 132 21.99 26.86 -1.84
N ALA A 133 23.03 27.67 -1.64
CA ALA A 133 23.50 28.04 -0.31
C ALA A 133 22.44 28.84 0.46
N ALA A 134 21.73 29.74 -0.21
CA ALA A 134 20.64 30.51 0.41
C ALA A 134 19.45 29.62 0.75
N SER A 135 19.08 28.66 -0.11
CA SER A 135 18.03 27.69 0.16
C SER A 135 18.34 26.81 1.36
N ARG A 136 19.55 26.27 1.47
CA ARG A 136 19.99 25.51 2.65
C ARG A 136 19.94 26.34 3.92
N LYS A 137 20.41 27.59 3.86
CA LYS A 137 20.34 28.52 4.99
C LYS A 137 18.90 28.85 5.38
N LEU A 138 18.01 29.07 4.41
CA LEU A 138 16.59 29.29 4.65
C LEU A 138 15.95 28.10 5.40
N GLN A 139 16.21 26.88 4.95
CA GLN A 139 15.70 25.67 5.57
C GLN A 139 16.19 25.53 7.02
N ARG A 140 17.50 25.72 7.25
CA ARG A 140 18.12 25.59 8.58
C ARG A 140 17.65 26.67 9.54
N ASP A 141 17.71 27.94 9.14
CA ASP A 141 17.48 29.08 10.04
C ASP A 141 15.99 29.34 10.32
N HIS A 142 15.12 29.03 9.34
CA HIS A 142 13.67 29.28 9.42
C HIS A 142 12.85 27.99 9.52
N LYS A 143 13.47 26.82 9.50
CA LYS A 143 12.80 25.50 9.55
C LYS A 143 11.69 25.36 8.50
N LEU A 144 11.88 25.97 7.33
CA LEU A 144 10.96 25.89 6.20
C LEU A 144 11.40 24.76 5.29
N HIS A 145 10.61 23.69 5.26
CA HIS A 145 10.85 22.52 4.41
C HIS A 145 9.83 22.51 3.27
N PRO A 146 10.26 22.79 2.02
CA PRO A 146 9.39 22.68 0.86
C PRO A 146 8.88 21.24 0.70
N ILE A 147 7.57 21.08 0.49
CA ILE A 147 6.93 19.79 0.15
C ILE A 147 6.49 19.72 -1.31
N SER A 148 6.53 20.87 -2.01
CA SER A 148 6.30 20.97 -3.45
C SER A 148 7.59 21.31 -4.18
N ASP A 149 7.55 21.30 -5.52
CA ASP A 149 8.59 21.92 -6.32
C ASP A 149 8.71 23.40 -5.96
N VAL A 150 9.93 23.89 -5.99
CA VAL A 150 10.23 25.29 -5.69
C VAL A 150 10.22 26.08 -7.00
N ASP A 151 9.26 26.98 -7.16
CA ASP A 151 9.24 27.92 -8.26
C ASP A 151 10.17 29.09 -7.95
N VAL A 152 11.04 29.43 -8.91
CA VAL A 152 12.05 30.49 -8.76
C VAL A 152 11.78 31.55 -9.80
N GLU A 153 11.47 32.76 -9.36
CA GLU A 153 11.28 33.92 -10.22
C GLU A 153 12.44 34.93 -10.04
N GLY A 154 12.94 35.45 -11.13
CA GLY A 154 14.00 36.48 -11.12
C GLY A 154 15.41 35.96 -11.38
N LEU A 155 15.54 34.66 -11.72
CA LEU A 155 16.81 34.02 -12.11
C LEU A 155 16.81 33.46 -13.55
N GLU A 156 15.87 33.91 -14.39
CA GLU A 156 15.70 33.38 -15.76
C GLU A 156 16.90 33.67 -16.67
N GLU A 157 17.61 34.80 -16.42
CA GLU A 157 18.78 35.22 -17.20
C GLU A 157 20.02 35.39 -16.32
N PRO A 158 20.55 34.31 -15.71
CA PRO A 158 21.67 34.39 -14.75
C PRO A 158 22.95 34.97 -15.36
N GLU A 159 23.07 34.94 -16.67
CA GLU A 159 24.22 35.50 -17.41
C GLU A 159 24.22 37.05 -17.51
N GLU A 160 23.09 37.69 -17.26
CA GLU A 160 22.95 39.17 -17.30
C GLU A 160 23.18 39.85 -15.94
N ILE A 161 23.51 39.09 -14.89
CA ILE A 161 23.73 39.60 -13.55
C ILE A 161 24.82 40.65 -13.52
N VAL A 162 24.56 41.74 -12.77
CA VAL A 162 25.52 42.84 -12.55
C VAL A 162 26.26 42.61 -11.23
N GLU A 163 27.58 42.48 -11.28
CA GLU A 163 28.43 42.17 -10.11
C GLU A 163 28.35 43.20 -8.97
N THR A 164 27.84 44.38 -9.25
CA THR A 164 27.74 45.50 -8.29
C THR A 164 26.36 45.72 -7.71
N GLU A 165 25.42 44.89 -8.12
CA GLU A 165 24.03 44.92 -7.64
C GLU A 165 23.70 43.68 -6.83
N ASP A 166 22.78 43.80 -5.86
CA ASP A 166 22.31 42.68 -5.08
C ASP A 166 21.52 41.72 -5.96
N LEU A 167 21.70 40.41 -5.75
CA LEU A 167 20.90 39.38 -6.41
C LEU A 167 19.57 39.24 -5.66
N VAL A 168 18.48 39.56 -6.35
CA VAL A 168 17.14 39.50 -5.78
C VAL A 168 16.31 38.52 -6.60
N TYR A 169 15.72 37.55 -5.94
CA TYR A 169 14.81 36.57 -6.55
C TYR A 169 13.75 36.13 -5.54
N THR A 170 12.69 35.52 -6.05
CA THR A 170 11.58 35.04 -5.23
C THR A 170 11.47 33.53 -5.36
N LEU A 171 11.35 32.84 -4.22
CA LEU A 171 11.03 31.42 -4.11
C LEU A 171 9.58 31.28 -3.73
N SER A 172 8.83 30.45 -4.46
CA SER A 172 7.45 30.11 -4.13
C SER A 172 7.33 28.59 -4.01
N PHE A 173 6.85 28.12 -2.87
CA PHE A 173 6.70 26.68 -2.58
C PHE A 173 5.63 26.45 -1.52
N GLU A 174 5.13 25.21 -1.46
CA GLU A 174 4.23 24.81 -0.40
C GLU A 174 5.01 24.22 0.78
N VAL A 175 4.55 24.54 1.98
CA VAL A 175 5.01 23.93 3.24
C VAL A 175 3.97 22.96 3.77
N ALA A 176 4.37 22.11 4.71
CA ALA A 176 3.47 21.13 5.33
C ALA A 176 2.26 21.85 5.93
N GLY A 177 1.09 21.26 5.73
CA GLY A 177 -0.16 21.74 6.25
C GLY A 177 -0.22 21.71 7.77
N SER A 178 -1.27 22.32 8.33
CA SER A 178 -1.54 22.32 9.75
C SER A 178 -2.89 21.69 10.06
N CYS A 179 -2.99 21.13 11.28
CA CYS A 179 -4.22 20.55 11.80
C CYS A 179 -4.50 21.10 13.21
N GLU A 180 -5.67 21.71 13.37
CA GLU A 180 -6.22 22.03 14.67
C GLU A 180 -7.19 20.92 15.09
N LEU A 181 -6.72 20.04 15.99
CA LEU A 181 -7.48 18.88 16.42
C LEU A 181 -8.72 19.25 17.20
N ALA A 182 -9.84 18.62 16.85
CA ALA A 182 -11.07 18.66 17.64
C ALA A 182 -10.85 18.08 19.06
N ASP A 183 -11.79 18.33 19.96
CA ASP A 183 -11.73 17.79 21.34
C ASP A 183 -12.26 16.35 21.36
N TYR A 184 -11.39 15.40 21.02
CA TYR A 184 -11.71 13.98 20.96
C TYR A 184 -12.11 13.36 22.30
N THR A 185 -11.90 14.06 23.43
CA THR A 185 -12.36 13.57 24.75
C THR A 185 -13.88 13.59 24.90
N GLN A 186 -14.56 14.36 24.07
CA GLN A 186 -16.02 14.44 24.01
C GLN A 186 -16.64 13.46 23.03
N PHE A 187 -15.86 12.75 22.23
CA PHE A 187 -16.37 11.81 21.26
C PHE A 187 -17.05 10.63 21.94
N VAL A 188 -18.18 10.21 21.36
CA VAL A 188 -18.90 8.99 21.73
C VAL A 188 -18.75 8.01 20.58
N LEU A 189 -18.09 6.88 20.87
CA LEU A 189 -17.88 5.78 19.92
C LEU A 189 -18.87 4.66 20.25
N GLU A 190 -19.51 4.12 19.23
CA GLU A 190 -20.59 3.14 19.35
C GLU A 190 -20.26 1.83 18.62
N PRO A 191 -19.26 1.07 19.12
CA PRO A 191 -18.90 -0.20 18.49
C PRO A 191 -19.98 -1.25 18.67
N GLN A 192 -19.95 -2.27 17.81
CA GLN A 192 -20.75 -3.47 17.98
C GLN A 192 -20.37 -4.18 19.30
N GLU A 193 -21.37 -4.66 20.05
CA GLU A 193 -21.14 -5.51 21.21
C GLU A 193 -20.56 -6.87 20.80
N VAL A 194 -19.51 -7.33 21.53
CA VAL A 194 -18.88 -8.62 21.29
C VAL A 194 -19.66 -9.71 22.02
N GLU A 195 -20.43 -10.48 21.28
CA GLU A 195 -21.09 -11.69 21.77
C GLU A 195 -20.70 -12.87 20.87
N VAL A 196 -20.06 -13.87 21.45
CA VAL A 196 -19.84 -15.17 20.79
C VAL A 196 -20.95 -16.10 21.21
N THR A 197 -21.84 -16.42 20.29
CA THR A 197 -22.98 -17.32 20.54
C THR A 197 -22.55 -18.78 20.42
N ASP A 198 -23.29 -19.68 21.12
CA ASP A 198 -23.06 -21.11 21.01
C ASP A 198 -23.30 -21.60 19.56
N GLU A 199 -24.18 -20.94 18.80
CA GLU A 199 -24.43 -21.23 17.38
C GLU A 199 -23.18 -20.97 16.52
N GLN A 200 -22.44 -19.88 16.77
CA GLN A 200 -21.18 -19.58 16.07
C GLN A 200 -20.09 -20.59 16.42
N LEU A 201 -20.03 -21.01 17.68
CA LEU A 201 -19.10 -22.03 18.13
C LEU A 201 -19.39 -23.37 17.44
N ASP A 202 -20.67 -23.80 17.44
CA ASP A 202 -21.07 -25.06 16.80
C ASP A 202 -20.86 -25.01 15.28
N ALA A 203 -21.12 -23.88 14.63
CA ALA A 203 -20.84 -23.68 13.21
C ALA A 203 -19.35 -23.80 12.90
N SER A 204 -18.47 -23.22 13.73
CA SER A 204 -17.01 -23.31 13.57
C SER A 204 -16.50 -24.75 13.76
N VAL A 205 -17.04 -25.46 14.76
CA VAL A 205 -16.74 -26.88 14.98
C VAL A 205 -17.18 -27.72 13.77
N GLU A 206 -18.36 -27.45 13.21
CA GLU A 206 -18.87 -28.19 12.05
C GLU A 206 -18.08 -27.87 10.78
N GLN A 207 -17.67 -26.62 10.56
CA GLN A 207 -16.72 -26.27 9.47
C GLN A 207 -15.41 -27.05 9.57
N LEU A 208 -14.85 -27.15 10.78
CA LEU A 208 -13.65 -27.92 11.03
C LEU A 208 -13.86 -29.41 10.77
N ARG A 209 -15.02 -29.93 11.18
CA ARG A 209 -15.46 -31.31 10.90
C ARG A 209 -15.56 -31.58 9.40
N MET A 210 -16.17 -30.67 8.65
CA MET A 210 -16.26 -30.76 7.19
C MET A 210 -14.90 -30.74 6.53
N ARG A 211 -13.98 -29.89 6.99
CA ARG A 211 -12.61 -29.79 6.47
C ARG A 211 -11.81 -31.07 6.65
N LEU A 212 -12.04 -31.82 7.73
CA LEU A 212 -11.39 -33.09 8.04
C LEU A 212 -12.13 -34.32 7.53
N GLY A 213 -13.29 -34.12 6.89
CA GLY A 213 -14.04 -35.19 6.24
C GLY A 213 -13.22 -35.89 5.16
N ARG A 214 -13.42 -37.22 5.05
CA ARG A 214 -12.77 -38.04 4.03
C ARG A 214 -13.77 -38.35 2.94
N PHE A 215 -13.29 -38.40 1.70
CA PHE A 215 -14.11 -38.84 0.57
C PHE A 215 -13.95 -40.34 0.36
N GLU A 216 -15.05 -41.11 0.49
CA GLU A 216 -15.10 -42.56 0.26
C GLU A 216 -15.91 -42.86 -1.02
N PRO A 217 -15.44 -43.79 -1.89
CA PRO A 217 -16.17 -44.12 -3.11
C PRO A 217 -17.58 -44.61 -2.82
N LEU A 218 -18.57 -44.05 -3.50
CA LEU A 218 -19.95 -44.50 -3.46
C LEU A 218 -20.17 -45.50 -4.58
N THR A 219 -20.40 -46.76 -4.26
CA THR A 219 -20.61 -47.81 -5.26
C THR A 219 -22.06 -47.91 -5.73
N GLU A 220 -23.00 -47.55 -4.90
CA GLU A 220 -24.45 -47.54 -5.20
C GLU A 220 -25.12 -46.35 -4.54
N GLY A 221 -25.93 -45.59 -5.29
CA GLY A 221 -26.70 -44.43 -4.81
C GLY A 221 -26.55 -43.23 -5.72
N GLU A 222 -27.27 -42.16 -5.35
CA GLU A 222 -27.31 -40.91 -6.06
C GLU A 222 -26.40 -39.86 -5.40
N ALA A 223 -25.80 -39.01 -6.20
CA ALA A 223 -25.00 -37.89 -5.74
C ALA A 223 -25.83 -36.86 -4.97
N GLN A 224 -25.34 -36.41 -3.84
CA GLN A 224 -25.96 -35.40 -2.96
C GLN A 224 -25.05 -34.19 -2.77
N ASP A 225 -25.61 -33.10 -2.30
CA ASP A 225 -24.82 -31.90 -1.96
C ASP A 225 -23.72 -32.25 -0.94
N GLY A 226 -22.51 -31.78 -1.21
CA GLY A 226 -21.31 -32.11 -0.44
C GLY A 226 -20.55 -33.34 -0.92
N ASP A 227 -21.11 -34.17 -1.83
CA ASP A 227 -20.38 -35.26 -2.43
C ASP A 227 -19.38 -34.75 -3.49
N GLN A 228 -18.25 -35.41 -3.63
CA GLN A 228 -17.31 -35.16 -4.72
C GLN A 228 -17.66 -36.06 -5.91
N VAL A 229 -17.97 -35.45 -7.04
CA VAL A 229 -18.18 -36.15 -8.31
C VAL A 229 -16.95 -35.98 -9.20
N ILE A 230 -16.50 -37.06 -9.81
CA ILE A 230 -15.44 -37.04 -10.83
C ILE A 230 -16.13 -37.17 -12.17
N ILE A 231 -16.06 -36.13 -12.99
CA ILE A 231 -16.81 -36.01 -14.24
C ILE A 231 -15.90 -35.78 -15.43
N ASP A 232 -16.35 -36.28 -16.57
CA ASP A 232 -15.90 -35.81 -17.88
C ASP A 232 -16.99 -34.93 -18.44
N PHE A 233 -16.64 -33.75 -18.92
CA PHE A 233 -17.63 -32.88 -19.56
C PHE A 233 -17.14 -32.31 -20.88
N ASN A 234 -18.06 -32.05 -21.78
CA ASN A 234 -17.80 -31.42 -23.08
C ASN A 234 -18.96 -30.48 -23.42
N GLY A 235 -18.65 -29.18 -23.50
CA GLY A 235 -19.59 -28.12 -23.84
C GLY A 235 -19.53 -27.76 -25.31
N THR A 236 -20.68 -27.45 -25.91
CA THR A 236 -20.76 -26.93 -27.28
C THR A 236 -21.77 -25.79 -27.35
N ILE A 237 -21.50 -24.81 -28.20
CA ILE A 237 -22.43 -23.73 -28.55
C ILE A 237 -22.76 -23.87 -30.02
N ASP A 238 -24.03 -24.04 -30.36
CA ASP A 238 -24.52 -24.30 -31.74
C ASP A 238 -23.80 -25.48 -32.43
N GLY A 239 -23.25 -26.42 -31.61
CA GLY A 239 -22.52 -27.58 -32.10
C GLY A 239 -21.01 -27.37 -32.32
N GLU A 240 -20.51 -26.17 -32.07
CA GLU A 240 -19.08 -25.84 -32.14
C GLU A 240 -18.44 -25.85 -30.74
N ALA A 241 -17.19 -26.32 -30.66
CA ALA A 241 -16.40 -26.32 -29.43
C ALA A 241 -15.82 -24.93 -29.17
N PHE A 242 -15.63 -24.58 -27.89
CA PHE A 242 -14.99 -23.34 -27.48
C PHE A 242 -13.84 -23.62 -26.48
N GLU A 243 -12.98 -22.64 -26.24
CA GLU A 243 -11.84 -22.80 -25.33
C GLU A 243 -12.31 -23.02 -23.88
N GLY A 244 -11.78 -24.07 -23.23
CA GLY A 244 -12.18 -24.45 -21.88
C GLY A 244 -13.49 -25.26 -21.80
N ASN A 245 -14.05 -25.69 -22.93
CA ASN A 245 -15.32 -26.40 -23.00
C ASN A 245 -15.30 -27.84 -22.49
N SER A 246 -14.13 -28.44 -22.25
CA SER A 246 -14.04 -29.86 -21.88
C SER A 246 -12.96 -30.14 -20.85
N ALA A 247 -13.22 -31.10 -20.00
CA ALA A 247 -12.23 -31.68 -19.09
C ALA A 247 -12.53 -33.17 -18.86
N GLU A 248 -11.50 -33.94 -18.59
CA GLU A 248 -11.59 -35.36 -18.24
C GLU A 248 -11.18 -35.55 -16.77
N ASN A 249 -11.89 -36.43 -16.06
CA ASN A 249 -11.67 -36.74 -14.65
C ASN A 249 -11.63 -35.48 -13.74
N TYR A 250 -12.47 -34.50 -14.02
CA TYR A 250 -12.52 -33.28 -13.25
C TYR A 250 -13.22 -33.50 -11.89
N PRO A 251 -12.52 -33.26 -10.74
CA PRO A 251 -13.13 -33.42 -9.43
C PRO A 251 -13.97 -32.18 -9.09
N TYR A 252 -15.24 -32.37 -8.86
CA TYR A 252 -16.18 -31.32 -8.48
C TYR A 252 -16.92 -31.66 -7.18
N ILE A 253 -17.10 -30.70 -6.28
CA ILE A 253 -17.90 -30.86 -5.07
C ILE A 253 -19.25 -30.24 -5.32
N LEU A 254 -20.33 -31.04 -5.24
CA LEU A 254 -21.69 -30.58 -5.42
C LEU A 254 -22.07 -29.55 -4.35
N GLY A 255 -22.76 -28.48 -4.77
CA GLY A 255 -23.16 -27.38 -3.89
C GLY A 255 -22.04 -26.39 -3.58
N SER A 256 -20.87 -26.48 -4.26
CA SER A 256 -19.76 -25.53 -4.07
C SER A 256 -19.95 -24.18 -4.80
N GLY A 257 -20.96 -24.07 -5.68
CA GLY A 257 -21.25 -22.86 -6.45
C GLY A 257 -20.22 -22.49 -7.53
N ARG A 258 -19.27 -23.41 -7.84
CA ARG A 258 -18.26 -23.14 -8.88
C ARG A 258 -18.76 -23.36 -10.30
N PHE A 259 -19.79 -24.20 -10.45
CA PHE A 259 -20.48 -24.39 -11.71
C PHE A 259 -21.79 -23.61 -11.73
N HIS A 260 -22.28 -23.33 -12.91
CA HIS A 260 -23.58 -22.72 -13.08
C HIS A 260 -24.69 -23.60 -12.48
N GLU A 261 -25.73 -22.98 -11.90
CA GLU A 261 -26.82 -23.64 -11.18
C GLU A 261 -27.49 -24.79 -11.97
N ASN A 262 -27.62 -24.62 -13.29
CA ASN A 262 -28.19 -25.67 -14.14
C ASN A 262 -27.31 -26.91 -14.24
N MET A 263 -25.99 -26.73 -14.18
CA MET A 263 -25.04 -27.83 -14.17
C MET A 263 -25.06 -28.57 -12.84
N GLU A 264 -25.14 -27.83 -11.73
CA GLU A 264 -25.29 -28.40 -10.39
C GLU A 264 -26.60 -29.20 -10.24
N LYS A 265 -27.70 -28.62 -10.75
CA LYS A 265 -29.02 -29.33 -10.76
C LYS A 265 -28.97 -30.63 -11.57
N ALA A 266 -28.26 -30.67 -12.69
CA ALA A 266 -28.14 -31.87 -13.48
C ALA A 266 -27.27 -32.94 -12.80
N LEU A 267 -26.24 -32.52 -12.03
CA LEU A 267 -25.38 -33.41 -11.28
C LEU A 267 -26.00 -33.89 -9.96
N SER A 268 -26.94 -33.15 -9.38
CA SER A 268 -27.67 -33.56 -8.19
C SER A 268 -28.57 -34.74 -8.53
N GLY A 269 -28.44 -35.85 -7.82
CA GLY A 269 -29.13 -37.10 -8.10
C GLY A 269 -28.49 -37.97 -9.21
N ALA A 270 -27.31 -37.59 -9.70
CA ALA A 270 -26.58 -38.39 -10.68
C ALA A 270 -26.08 -39.72 -10.09
N VAL A 271 -25.94 -40.71 -10.95
CA VAL A 271 -25.39 -42.04 -10.59
C VAL A 271 -24.05 -42.28 -11.30
N VAL A 272 -23.26 -43.19 -10.75
CA VAL A 272 -21.97 -43.59 -11.38
C VAL A 272 -22.23 -44.15 -12.78
N ASP A 273 -21.36 -43.80 -13.74
CA ASP A 273 -21.48 -44.08 -15.19
C ASP A 273 -22.73 -43.46 -15.85
N GLY A 274 -23.42 -42.49 -15.19
CA GLY A 274 -24.53 -41.75 -15.77
C GLY A 274 -24.05 -40.71 -16.81
N GLU A 275 -24.80 -40.60 -17.89
CA GLU A 275 -24.64 -39.54 -18.88
C GLU A 275 -25.74 -38.50 -18.70
N LEU A 276 -25.37 -37.23 -18.61
CA LEU A 276 -26.27 -36.11 -18.34
C LEU A 276 -26.02 -34.99 -19.36
N GLU A 277 -27.05 -34.19 -19.57
CA GLU A 277 -26.95 -32.98 -20.37
C GLU A 277 -27.41 -31.78 -19.54
N ALA A 278 -26.67 -30.66 -19.63
CA ALA A 278 -27.01 -29.40 -18.96
C ALA A 278 -26.91 -28.23 -19.94
N GLU A 279 -27.94 -27.41 -19.97
CA GLU A 279 -27.95 -26.15 -20.71
C GLU A 279 -27.52 -25.02 -19.77
N VAL A 280 -26.41 -24.37 -20.12
CA VAL A 280 -25.84 -23.26 -19.34
C VAL A 280 -25.98 -21.98 -20.15
N PRO A 281 -26.89 -21.06 -19.77
CA PRO A 281 -26.96 -19.74 -20.37
C PRO A 281 -25.84 -18.87 -19.80
N PHE A 282 -25.13 -18.17 -20.68
CA PHE A 282 -24.17 -17.13 -20.30
C PHE A 282 -24.82 -15.77 -20.43
N ASP A 283 -24.62 -14.92 -19.45
CA ASP A 283 -25.15 -13.56 -19.42
C ASP A 283 -24.58 -12.70 -20.55
N ALA A 284 -25.30 -11.63 -20.93
CA ALA A 284 -24.92 -10.77 -22.05
C ALA A 284 -23.61 -9.99 -21.79
N ASP A 285 -23.25 -9.80 -20.52
CA ASP A 285 -22.07 -9.13 -20.00
C ASP A 285 -20.94 -10.10 -19.57
N TYR A 286 -21.06 -11.40 -19.93
CA TYR A 286 -20.04 -12.38 -19.58
C TYR A 286 -18.66 -12.02 -20.14
N ASN A 287 -17.63 -12.14 -19.31
CA ASN A 287 -16.24 -11.69 -19.60
C ASN A 287 -15.67 -12.21 -20.93
N ILE A 288 -16.11 -13.40 -21.37
CA ILE A 288 -15.68 -13.98 -22.65
C ILE A 288 -16.71 -13.61 -23.73
N LYS A 289 -16.39 -12.61 -24.56
CA LYS A 289 -17.29 -12.11 -25.65
C LYS A 289 -17.82 -13.20 -26.60
N ALA A 290 -17.06 -14.29 -26.78
CA ALA A 290 -17.46 -15.42 -27.62
C ALA A 290 -18.64 -16.23 -27.01
N LEU A 291 -18.84 -16.15 -25.69
CA LEU A 291 -19.85 -16.87 -24.90
C LEU A 291 -21.00 -15.96 -24.47
N ALA A 292 -20.80 -14.65 -24.39
CA ALA A 292 -21.76 -13.68 -23.93
C ALA A 292 -23.10 -13.78 -24.67
N GLY A 293 -24.21 -13.90 -23.92
CA GLY A 293 -25.58 -14.00 -24.42
C GLY A 293 -25.93 -15.31 -25.13
N LYS A 294 -25.06 -16.35 -25.06
CA LYS A 294 -25.30 -17.65 -25.69
C LYS A 294 -25.58 -18.72 -24.66
N THR A 295 -26.20 -19.80 -25.10
CA THR A 295 -26.44 -21.00 -24.28
C THR A 295 -25.52 -22.12 -24.74
N ALA A 296 -24.71 -22.67 -23.83
CA ALA A 296 -23.90 -23.84 -24.11
C ALA A 296 -24.61 -25.11 -23.64
N LEU A 297 -24.51 -26.15 -24.44
CA LEU A 297 -24.95 -27.49 -24.08
C LEU A 297 -23.75 -28.31 -23.61
N PHE A 298 -23.74 -28.69 -22.34
CA PHE A 298 -22.73 -29.54 -21.74
C PHE A 298 -23.22 -30.99 -21.70
N LYS A 299 -22.43 -31.90 -22.24
CA LYS A 299 -22.57 -33.33 -22.05
C LYS A 299 -21.63 -33.76 -20.95
N ILE A 300 -22.16 -34.38 -19.92
CA ILE A 300 -21.43 -34.71 -18.71
C ILE A 300 -21.53 -36.21 -18.51
N LYS A 301 -20.39 -36.85 -18.25
CA LYS A 301 -20.33 -38.25 -17.84
C LYS A 301 -19.78 -38.31 -16.42
N VAL A 302 -20.48 -39.00 -15.53
CA VAL A 302 -20.07 -39.18 -14.14
C VAL A 302 -19.23 -40.45 -14.03
N ASN A 303 -17.91 -40.33 -13.77
CA ASN A 303 -17.00 -41.46 -13.67
C ASN A 303 -17.01 -42.07 -12.27
N GLU A 304 -16.96 -41.21 -11.22
CA GLU A 304 -16.97 -41.63 -9.83
C GLU A 304 -17.78 -40.67 -8.98
N ILE A 305 -18.41 -41.18 -7.93
CA ILE A 305 -19.01 -40.41 -6.87
C ILE A 305 -18.32 -40.78 -5.56
N LYS A 306 -17.89 -39.80 -4.80
CA LYS A 306 -17.25 -40.02 -3.49
C LYS A 306 -18.06 -39.26 -2.44
N ARG A 307 -18.60 -39.96 -1.48
CA ARG A 307 -19.34 -39.37 -0.38
C ARG A 307 -18.41 -38.88 0.69
N ARG A 308 -18.68 -37.66 1.18
CA ARG A 308 -17.93 -37.14 2.31
C ARG A 308 -18.38 -37.79 3.60
N VAL A 309 -17.49 -38.61 4.19
CA VAL A 309 -17.72 -39.21 5.51
C VAL A 309 -17.12 -38.27 6.55
N LEU A 310 -18.00 -37.71 7.38
CA LEU A 310 -17.59 -36.81 8.46
C LEU A 310 -17.16 -37.61 9.69
N PRO A 311 -16.06 -37.23 10.35
CA PRO A 311 -15.64 -37.88 11.60
C PRO A 311 -16.67 -37.59 12.71
N GLU A 312 -16.74 -38.49 13.71
CA GLU A 312 -17.52 -38.22 14.92
C GLU A 312 -16.84 -37.14 15.75
N LEU A 313 -17.66 -36.29 16.41
CA LEU A 313 -17.17 -35.21 17.28
C LEU A 313 -16.86 -35.76 18.68
N ASP A 314 -15.72 -36.42 18.80
CA ASP A 314 -15.23 -37.05 20.01
C ASP A 314 -13.78 -36.62 20.35
N ASP A 315 -13.23 -37.13 21.43
CA ASP A 315 -11.85 -36.82 21.81
C ASP A 315 -10.81 -37.34 20.81
N GLU A 316 -11.13 -38.32 19.97
CA GLU A 316 -10.24 -38.76 18.89
C GLU A 316 -10.18 -37.72 17.75
N PHE A 317 -11.30 -37.07 17.47
CA PHE A 317 -11.35 -35.94 16.57
C PHE A 317 -10.49 -34.79 17.08
N ALA A 318 -10.62 -34.41 18.37
CA ALA A 318 -9.83 -33.36 18.98
C ALA A 318 -8.32 -33.66 18.91
N LYS A 319 -7.92 -34.92 19.18
CA LYS A 319 -6.52 -35.34 19.09
C LYS A 319 -5.91 -35.25 17.69
N LYS A 320 -6.70 -35.48 16.64
CA LYS A 320 -6.23 -35.29 15.25
C LYS A 320 -5.84 -33.88 14.93
N ILE A 321 -6.40 -32.91 15.66
CA ILE A 321 -6.17 -31.46 15.50
C ILE A 321 -5.12 -30.95 16.50
N GLY A 322 -4.71 -31.78 17.48
CA GLY A 322 -3.70 -31.43 18.48
C GLY A 322 -4.25 -31.05 19.85
N TYR A 323 -5.53 -31.32 20.14
CA TYR A 323 -6.15 -31.11 21.44
C TYR A 323 -6.45 -32.43 22.15
N ASP A 324 -6.32 -32.45 23.47
CA ASP A 324 -6.53 -33.68 24.25
C ASP A 324 -8.00 -34.11 24.32
N THR A 325 -8.93 -33.17 24.36
CA THR A 325 -10.37 -33.39 24.53
C THR A 325 -11.19 -32.45 23.65
N MET A 326 -12.45 -32.81 23.37
CA MET A 326 -13.40 -31.94 22.65
C MET A 326 -13.69 -30.64 23.43
N ASP A 327 -13.70 -30.67 24.75
CA ASP A 327 -13.91 -29.47 25.56
C ASP A 327 -12.75 -28.49 25.40
N ALA A 328 -11.50 -28.99 25.38
CA ALA A 328 -10.32 -28.14 25.14
C ALA A 328 -10.32 -27.53 23.73
N LEU A 329 -10.75 -28.30 22.72
CA LEU A 329 -10.91 -27.80 21.35
C LEU A 329 -11.97 -26.70 21.28
N LYS A 330 -13.16 -26.94 21.87
CA LYS A 330 -14.23 -25.94 21.90
C LYS A 330 -13.84 -24.66 22.64
N GLU A 331 -13.11 -24.80 23.75
CA GLU A 331 -12.58 -23.66 24.50
C GLU A 331 -11.59 -22.83 23.66
N SER A 332 -10.69 -23.51 22.92
CA SER A 332 -9.75 -22.84 22.02
C SER A 332 -10.49 -22.10 20.90
N ILE A 333 -11.44 -22.76 20.22
CA ILE A 333 -12.24 -22.14 19.16
C ILE A 333 -13.01 -20.92 19.70
N LYS A 334 -13.58 -21.04 20.89
CA LYS A 334 -14.30 -19.94 21.54
C LYS A 334 -13.38 -18.76 21.82
N ASN A 335 -12.18 -19.02 22.34
CA ASN A 335 -11.18 -17.97 22.58
C ASN A 335 -10.73 -17.31 21.27
N ASP A 336 -10.55 -18.07 20.20
CA ASP A 336 -10.19 -17.55 18.87
C ASP A 336 -11.32 -16.68 18.28
N LEU A 337 -12.59 -17.10 18.44
CA LEU A 337 -13.76 -16.33 18.04
C LEU A 337 -13.86 -15.01 18.83
N VAL A 338 -13.67 -15.06 20.15
CA VAL A 338 -13.66 -13.85 20.98
C VAL A 338 -12.55 -12.90 20.53
N LYS A 339 -11.32 -13.40 20.39
CA LYS A 339 -10.17 -12.59 19.93
C LYS A 339 -10.40 -11.98 18.55
N SER A 340 -10.96 -12.75 17.62
CA SER A 340 -11.31 -12.26 16.27
C SER A 340 -12.36 -11.16 16.34
N SER A 341 -13.40 -11.34 17.16
CA SER A 341 -14.45 -10.33 17.36
C SER A 341 -13.92 -9.07 18.03
N GLU A 342 -13.05 -9.20 19.05
CA GLU A 342 -12.39 -8.06 19.70
C GLU A 342 -11.51 -7.27 18.72
N ASN A 343 -10.79 -7.96 17.84
CA ASN A 343 -9.98 -7.30 16.81
C ASN A 343 -10.87 -6.56 15.79
N MET A 344 -11.98 -7.15 15.36
CA MET A 344 -12.94 -6.47 14.47
C MET A 344 -13.52 -5.22 15.12
N VAL A 345 -13.88 -5.30 16.40
CA VAL A 345 -14.40 -4.14 17.16
C VAL A 345 -13.34 -3.07 17.32
N ARG A 346 -12.09 -3.47 17.61
CA ARG A 346 -10.95 -2.52 17.71
C ARG A 346 -10.75 -1.78 16.39
N GLU A 347 -10.74 -2.50 15.29
CA GLU A 347 -10.59 -1.90 13.96
C GLU A 347 -11.75 -0.96 13.61
N SER A 348 -12.98 -1.37 13.91
CA SER A 348 -14.17 -0.52 13.73
C SER A 348 -14.08 0.76 14.58
N LEU A 349 -13.61 0.65 15.84
CA LEU A 349 -13.38 1.81 16.71
C LEU A 349 -12.32 2.76 16.16
N ARG A 350 -11.23 2.23 15.61
CA ARG A 350 -10.18 3.03 14.98
C ARG A 350 -10.71 3.79 13.78
N GLN A 351 -11.49 3.13 12.93
CA GLN A 351 -12.11 3.75 11.75
C GLN A 351 -13.11 4.83 12.15
N GLU A 352 -13.97 4.56 13.14
CA GLU A 352 -14.94 5.55 13.66
C GLU A 352 -14.22 6.76 14.28
N MET A 353 -13.19 6.53 15.10
CA MET A 353 -12.37 7.59 15.69
C MET A 353 -11.69 8.42 14.61
N LEU A 354 -11.10 7.78 13.61
CA LEU A 354 -10.41 8.43 12.51
C LEU A 354 -11.38 9.31 11.70
N LYS A 355 -12.54 8.78 11.33
CA LYS A 355 -13.57 9.54 10.61
C LYS A 355 -13.98 10.77 11.42
N LYS A 356 -14.31 10.61 12.70
CA LYS A 356 -14.73 11.74 13.57
C LYS A 356 -13.65 12.80 13.73
N ILE A 357 -12.38 12.40 13.92
CA ILE A 357 -11.30 13.36 14.11
C ILE A 357 -11.00 14.12 12.82
N VAL A 358 -11.15 13.48 11.66
CA VAL A 358 -10.98 14.11 10.35
C VAL A 358 -12.14 15.07 10.06
N ASP A 359 -13.38 14.67 10.38
CA ASP A 359 -14.57 15.47 10.08
C ASP A 359 -14.72 16.70 10.99
N GLU A 360 -14.34 16.59 12.27
CA GLU A 360 -14.53 17.64 13.26
C GLU A 360 -13.29 18.54 13.45
N SER A 361 -12.12 18.17 12.91
CA SER A 361 -10.90 18.99 13.00
C SER A 361 -10.81 19.98 11.84
N SER A 362 -10.03 21.06 12.06
CA SER A 362 -9.78 22.08 11.03
C SER A 362 -8.40 21.85 10.39
N PHE A 363 -8.34 21.93 9.06
CA PHE A 363 -7.12 21.66 8.30
C PHE A 363 -6.79 22.78 7.34
N GLU A 364 -5.49 23.10 7.27
CA GLU A 364 -4.93 23.83 6.15
C GLU A 364 -4.14 22.85 5.28
N LEU A 365 -4.56 22.66 4.03
CA LEU A 365 -3.96 21.68 3.12
C LEU A 365 -3.22 22.36 1.98
N PRO A 366 -2.04 21.84 1.56
CA PRO A 366 -1.30 22.31 0.40
C PRO A 366 -1.99 21.85 -0.89
N LYS A 367 -2.53 22.82 -1.65
CA LYS A 367 -3.40 22.53 -2.80
C LYS A 367 -2.67 21.91 -3.98
N ASN A 368 -1.45 22.39 -4.30
CA ASN A 368 -0.71 21.87 -5.45
C ASN A 368 -0.19 20.45 -5.19
N THR A 369 0.29 20.20 -3.96
CA THR A 369 0.71 18.85 -3.54
C THR A 369 -0.48 17.91 -3.57
N LEU A 370 -1.64 18.32 -3.04
CA LEU A 370 -2.86 17.53 -3.09
C LEU A 370 -3.29 17.20 -4.52
N ALA A 371 -3.28 18.17 -5.42
CA ALA A 371 -3.61 17.97 -6.83
C ALA A 371 -2.67 16.97 -7.51
N LYS A 372 -1.35 17.06 -7.25
CA LYS A 372 -0.37 16.10 -7.77
C LYS A 372 -0.61 14.68 -7.25
N MET A 373 -0.95 14.54 -5.97
CA MET A 373 -1.28 13.24 -5.37
C MET A 373 -2.57 12.66 -5.98
N ALA A 374 -3.59 13.49 -6.18
CA ALA A 374 -4.84 13.10 -6.81
C ALA A 374 -4.63 12.65 -8.27
N ASP A 375 -3.80 13.38 -9.05
CA ASP A 375 -3.45 12.97 -10.42
C ASP A 375 -2.68 11.64 -10.45
N ALA A 376 -1.76 11.43 -9.52
CA ALA A 376 -1.03 10.16 -9.39
C ALA A 376 -1.99 9.01 -9.07
N ARG A 377 -2.92 9.21 -8.13
CA ARG A 377 -3.93 8.21 -7.75
C ARG A 377 -4.91 7.91 -8.88
N TYR A 378 -5.33 8.93 -9.63
CA TYR A 378 -6.13 8.74 -10.83
C TYR A 378 -5.42 7.82 -11.84
N ASN A 379 -4.14 8.07 -12.12
CA ASN A 379 -3.37 7.25 -13.05
C ASN A 379 -3.24 5.79 -12.56
N GLU A 380 -3.06 5.58 -11.26
CA GLU A 380 -3.02 4.25 -10.66
C GLU A 380 -4.37 3.53 -10.84
N LYS A 381 -5.50 4.17 -10.48
CA LYS A 381 -6.85 3.61 -10.67
C LYS A 381 -7.13 3.28 -12.15
N ALA A 382 -6.76 4.15 -13.07
CA ALA A 382 -6.93 3.91 -14.51
C ALA A 382 -6.11 2.69 -15.00
N ASN A 383 -4.90 2.50 -14.46
CA ASN A 383 -4.07 1.33 -14.74
C ASN A 383 -4.66 0.04 -14.13
N GLU A 384 -5.21 0.11 -12.92
CA GLU A 384 -5.92 -1.00 -12.28
C GLU A 384 -7.12 -1.45 -13.12
N LEU A 385 -7.97 -0.51 -13.56
CA LEU A 385 -9.14 -0.78 -14.41
C LEU A 385 -8.70 -1.39 -15.76
N THR A 386 -7.62 -0.89 -16.36
CA THR A 386 -7.04 -1.46 -17.57
C THR A 386 -6.59 -2.91 -17.35
N SER A 387 -5.98 -3.19 -16.22
CA SER A 387 -5.54 -4.55 -15.84
C SER A 387 -6.73 -5.50 -15.63
N GLN A 388 -7.88 -4.97 -15.23
CA GLN A 388 -9.16 -5.69 -15.11
C GLN A 388 -9.90 -5.81 -16.45
N HIS A 389 -9.27 -5.46 -17.57
CA HIS A 389 -9.82 -5.53 -18.93
C HIS A 389 -10.99 -4.56 -19.20
N VAL A 390 -11.12 -3.49 -18.45
CA VAL A 390 -12.04 -2.40 -18.75
C VAL A 390 -11.53 -1.64 -19.98
N SER A 391 -12.42 -1.31 -20.91
CA SER A 391 -12.02 -0.64 -22.15
C SER A 391 -11.55 0.80 -21.88
N SER A 392 -10.56 1.27 -22.66
CA SER A 392 -10.08 2.66 -22.57
C SER A 392 -11.20 3.68 -22.80
N GLU A 393 -12.19 3.36 -23.64
CA GLU A 393 -13.36 4.20 -23.93
C GLU A 393 -14.23 4.37 -22.67
N THR A 394 -14.46 3.29 -21.91
CA THR A 394 -15.21 3.34 -20.64
C THR A 394 -14.46 4.15 -19.57
N ILE A 395 -13.12 4.02 -19.52
CA ILE A 395 -12.29 4.78 -18.57
C ILE A 395 -12.33 6.28 -18.90
N GLU A 396 -12.30 6.63 -20.20
CA GLU A 396 -12.45 8.02 -20.65
C GLU A 396 -13.85 8.59 -20.34
N GLU A 397 -14.91 7.81 -20.50
CA GLU A 397 -16.27 8.22 -20.14
C GLU A 397 -16.44 8.48 -18.64
N GLN A 398 -15.73 7.72 -17.79
CA GLN A 398 -15.78 7.85 -16.34
C GLN A 398 -14.64 8.71 -15.76
N GLN A 399 -13.85 9.38 -16.60
CA GLN A 399 -12.65 10.11 -16.18
C GLN A 399 -12.91 11.13 -15.08
N GLU A 400 -13.97 11.93 -15.21
CA GLU A 400 -14.31 12.97 -14.23
C GLU A 400 -14.69 12.35 -12.88
N GLN A 401 -15.44 11.25 -12.89
CA GLN A 401 -15.80 10.54 -11.67
C GLN A 401 -14.56 9.95 -10.98
N ILE A 402 -13.70 9.24 -11.73
CA ILE A 402 -12.49 8.62 -11.17
C ILE A 402 -11.55 9.68 -10.60
N LYS A 403 -11.46 10.87 -11.24
CA LYS A 403 -10.67 11.99 -10.73
C LYS A 403 -11.26 12.56 -9.43
N ALA A 404 -12.57 12.75 -9.36
CA ALA A 404 -13.22 13.23 -8.15
C ALA A 404 -13.04 12.26 -6.98
N GLU A 405 -13.19 10.95 -7.23
CA GLU A 405 -12.92 9.90 -6.24
C GLU A 405 -11.45 9.90 -5.78
N ALA A 406 -10.51 10.07 -6.71
CA ALA A 406 -9.09 10.15 -6.39
C ALA A 406 -8.75 11.38 -5.55
N GLU A 407 -9.36 12.53 -5.84
CA GLU A 407 -9.19 13.78 -5.07
C GLU A 407 -9.78 13.65 -3.66
N GLU A 408 -10.97 13.08 -3.52
CA GLU A 408 -11.61 12.80 -2.22
C GLU A 408 -10.74 11.85 -1.38
N GLU A 409 -10.27 10.76 -1.97
CA GLU A 409 -9.41 9.77 -1.32
C GLU A 409 -8.09 10.38 -0.84
N MET A 410 -7.42 11.18 -1.69
CA MET A 410 -6.15 11.82 -1.32
C MET A 410 -6.34 12.96 -0.32
N THR A 411 -7.47 13.65 -0.38
CA THR A 411 -7.84 14.66 0.62
C THR A 411 -8.04 14.02 1.99
N PHE A 412 -8.76 12.91 2.05
CA PHE A 412 -8.96 12.16 3.29
C PHE A 412 -7.63 11.60 3.83
N TYR A 413 -6.80 11.02 2.95
CA TYR A 413 -5.48 10.52 3.31
C TYR A 413 -4.60 11.61 3.92
N MET A 414 -4.53 12.79 3.29
CA MET A 414 -3.71 13.91 3.76
C MET A 414 -4.23 14.46 5.10
N LYS A 415 -5.56 14.62 5.25
CA LYS A 415 -6.17 15.02 6.54
C LYS A 415 -5.86 14.01 7.63
N THR A 416 -5.95 12.71 7.33
CA THR A 416 -5.60 11.63 8.25
C THR A 416 -4.16 11.76 8.72
N SER A 417 -3.22 11.93 7.79
CA SER A 417 -1.79 12.07 8.12
C SER A 417 -1.56 13.25 9.09
N TYR A 418 -2.09 14.42 8.77
CA TYR A 418 -1.93 15.60 9.64
C TYR A 418 -2.64 15.47 10.99
N ALA A 419 -3.81 14.82 11.03
CA ALA A 419 -4.51 14.56 12.28
C ALA A 419 -3.74 13.61 13.19
N ILE A 420 -3.20 12.51 12.63
CA ILE A 420 -2.40 11.54 13.36
C ILE A 420 -1.11 12.17 13.89
N ASP A 421 -0.39 12.92 13.06
CA ASP A 421 0.85 13.61 13.48
C ASP A 421 0.58 14.63 14.60
N ALA A 422 -0.48 15.43 14.45
CA ALA A 422 -0.87 16.40 15.47
C ALA A 422 -1.28 15.72 16.79
N ALA A 423 -2.01 14.60 16.69
CA ALA A 423 -2.43 13.82 17.85
C ALA A 423 -1.25 13.12 18.53
N ALA A 424 -0.35 12.50 17.76
CA ALA A 424 0.85 11.86 18.28
C ALA A 424 1.76 12.86 19.01
N LYS A 425 1.99 14.04 18.45
CA LYS A 425 2.73 15.14 19.08
C LYS A 425 2.05 15.61 20.38
N LYS A 426 0.73 15.83 20.36
CA LYS A 426 -0.05 16.27 21.53
C LYS A 426 -0.02 15.25 22.66
N GLU A 427 -0.07 13.97 22.34
CA GLU A 427 -0.08 12.87 23.30
C GLU A 427 1.34 12.35 23.60
N SER A 428 2.38 12.89 22.96
CA SER A 428 3.77 12.46 23.10
C SER A 428 3.95 10.96 22.83
N ILE A 429 3.33 10.47 21.76
CA ILE A 429 3.37 9.07 21.33
C ILE A 429 4.62 8.86 20.49
N THR A 430 5.43 7.88 20.88
CA THR A 430 6.62 7.41 20.15
C THR A 430 6.46 5.92 19.87
N ILE A 431 7.10 5.44 18.81
CA ILE A 431 7.12 4.02 18.46
C ILE A 431 8.33 3.38 19.12
N SER A 432 8.14 2.21 19.73
CA SER A 432 9.21 1.35 20.23
C SER A 432 9.30 0.07 19.39
N GLU A 433 10.42 -0.65 19.51
CA GLU A 433 10.56 -1.96 18.85
C GLU A 433 9.49 -2.95 19.31
N GLU A 434 9.06 -2.88 20.58
CA GLU A 434 7.98 -3.72 21.11
C GLU A 434 6.63 -3.45 20.40
N ASP A 435 6.35 -2.21 20.02
CA ASP A 435 5.14 -1.84 19.28
C ASP A 435 5.15 -2.46 17.87
N VAL A 436 6.29 -2.40 17.19
CA VAL A 436 6.48 -3.03 15.89
C VAL A 436 6.33 -4.55 15.99
N ASP A 437 6.95 -5.17 16.98
CA ASP A 437 6.85 -6.61 17.19
C ASP A 437 5.41 -7.05 17.52
N SER A 438 4.69 -6.26 18.32
CA SER A 438 3.28 -6.52 18.61
C SER A 438 2.41 -6.44 17.37
N TYR A 439 2.57 -5.38 16.58
CA TYR A 439 1.86 -5.17 15.32
C TYR A 439 2.09 -6.33 14.34
N LEU A 440 3.35 -6.74 14.18
CA LEU A 440 3.71 -7.87 13.30
C LEU A 440 3.19 -9.22 13.80
N ARG A 441 3.12 -9.43 15.12
CA ARG A 441 2.53 -10.64 15.70
C ARG A 441 1.02 -10.71 15.49
N ASP A 442 0.34 -9.58 15.56
CA ASP A 442 -1.09 -9.50 15.29
C ASP A 442 -1.39 -9.78 13.80
N MET A 443 -0.56 -9.28 12.88
CA MET A 443 -0.63 -9.62 11.46
C MET A 443 -0.32 -11.10 11.18
N ASN A 444 0.61 -11.70 11.91
CA ASN A 444 1.07 -13.08 11.73
C ASN A 444 0.30 -14.08 12.60
N SER A 445 -0.96 -13.82 12.92
CA SER A 445 -1.77 -14.71 13.75
C SER A 445 -1.85 -16.12 13.13
N GLY A 446 -1.08 -17.08 13.66
CA GLY A 446 -0.99 -18.46 13.20
C GLY A 446 0.26 -18.81 12.38
N GLY A 447 1.15 -17.85 12.07
CA GLY A 447 2.47 -18.10 11.48
C GLY A 447 3.50 -18.48 12.55
N GLY A 448 4.47 -19.31 12.17
CA GLY A 448 5.60 -19.65 13.05
C GLY A 448 6.61 -18.51 13.17
N GLU A 449 7.61 -18.73 14.05
CA GLU A 449 8.68 -17.74 14.30
C GLU A 449 9.48 -17.40 13.03
N GLU A 450 9.70 -18.35 12.12
CA GLU A 450 10.38 -18.07 10.85
C GLU A 450 9.62 -17.06 9.98
N MET A 451 8.30 -17.18 9.92
CA MET A 451 7.47 -16.23 9.18
C MET A 451 7.49 -14.85 9.84
N PHE A 452 7.46 -14.81 11.17
CA PHE A 452 7.58 -13.55 11.92
C PHE A 452 8.89 -12.83 11.59
N GLN A 453 10.03 -13.53 11.63
CA GLN A 453 11.34 -12.93 11.31
C GLN A 453 11.42 -12.44 9.86
N LEU A 454 10.83 -13.18 8.93
CA LEU A 454 10.76 -12.78 7.51
C LEU A 454 9.92 -11.49 7.34
N LEU A 455 8.78 -11.42 8.02
CA LEU A 455 7.92 -10.23 8.02
C LEU A 455 8.63 -9.05 8.64
N LYS A 456 9.32 -9.25 9.79
CA LYS A 456 10.08 -8.20 10.47
C LYS A 456 11.19 -7.66 9.57
N ALA A 457 11.97 -8.50 8.93
CA ALA A 457 13.02 -8.07 8.00
C ALA A 457 12.48 -7.28 6.81
N ARG A 458 11.34 -7.68 6.25
CA ARG A 458 10.68 -6.95 5.15
C ARG A 458 10.10 -5.61 5.62
N PHE A 459 9.52 -5.58 6.80
CA PHE A 459 8.89 -4.40 7.39
C PHE A 459 9.92 -3.30 7.69
N LEU A 460 11.09 -3.69 8.21
CA LEU A 460 12.18 -2.79 8.55
C LEU A 460 13.18 -2.57 7.40
N SER A 461 12.87 -3.00 6.16
CA SER A 461 13.72 -2.70 5.01
C SER A 461 13.72 -1.20 4.71
N GLU A 462 14.83 -0.67 4.20
CA GLU A 462 14.99 0.76 3.88
C GLU A 462 13.85 1.32 2.99
N GLU A 463 13.31 0.50 2.08
CA GLU A 463 12.21 0.88 1.20
C GLU A 463 10.86 1.03 1.94
N ASN A 464 10.63 0.25 3.00
CA ASN A 464 9.32 0.13 3.64
C ASN A 464 9.25 0.80 5.02
N ILE A 465 10.39 1.09 5.64
CA ILE A 465 10.44 1.50 7.05
C ILE A 465 9.55 2.71 7.36
N SER A 466 9.54 3.72 6.49
CA SER A 466 8.75 4.94 6.69
C SER A 466 7.24 4.67 6.69
N ASN A 467 6.76 3.94 5.68
CA ASN A 467 5.34 3.60 5.57
C ASN A 467 4.91 2.61 6.67
N SER A 468 5.78 1.65 6.96
CA SER A 468 5.50 0.61 7.94
C SER A 468 5.42 1.17 9.36
N THR A 469 6.36 2.02 9.74
CA THR A 469 6.35 2.69 11.05
C THR A 469 5.18 3.66 11.18
N TYR A 470 4.77 4.31 10.08
CA TYR A 470 3.60 5.18 10.09
C TYR A 470 2.31 4.42 10.45
N HIS A 471 2.09 3.21 9.93
CA HIS A 471 0.92 2.41 10.31
C HIS A 471 0.92 2.05 11.81
N VAL A 472 2.08 1.70 12.36
CA VAL A 472 2.19 1.44 13.81
C VAL A 472 1.90 2.70 14.62
N LEU A 473 2.39 3.87 14.18
CA LEU A 473 2.11 5.16 14.82
C LEU A 473 0.62 5.48 14.77
N GLN A 474 0.00 5.29 13.63
CA GLN A 474 -1.44 5.53 13.43
C GLN A 474 -2.27 4.68 14.39
N ASP A 475 -2.02 3.37 14.43
CA ASP A 475 -2.72 2.43 15.30
C ASP A 475 -2.56 2.78 16.77
N LYS A 476 -1.34 3.02 17.21
CA LYS A 476 -1.02 3.39 18.59
C LYS A 476 -1.66 4.72 18.98
N THR A 477 -1.65 5.68 18.07
CA THR A 477 -2.26 6.99 18.28
C THR A 477 -3.77 6.87 18.40
N LEU A 478 -4.43 6.16 17.48
CA LEU A 478 -5.87 5.94 17.54
C LEU A 478 -6.29 5.21 18.82
N ASP A 479 -5.55 4.16 19.23
CA ASP A 479 -5.83 3.45 20.49
C ASP A 479 -5.72 4.39 21.71
N ALA A 480 -4.75 5.30 21.72
CA ALA A 480 -4.60 6.29 22.79
C ALA A 480 -5.75 7.32 22.82
N LEU A 481 -6.24 7.74 21.63
CA LEU A 481 -7.40 8.63 21.53
C LEU A 481 -8.70 7.92 21.95
N ILE A 482 -8.90 6.68 21.51
CA ILE A 482 -10.05 5.84 21.89
C ILE A 482 -10.11 5.65 23.41
N ALA A 483 -8.96 5.44 24.07
CA ALA A 483 -8.89 5.30 25.53
C ALA A 483 -9.37 6.56 26.27
N LYS A 484 -9.35 7.74 25.65
CA LYS A 484 -9.81 9.01 26.22
C LYS A 484 -11.23 9.38 25.82
N ALA A 485 -11.78 8.76 24.78
CA ALA A 485 -13.15 8.94 24.32
C ALA A 485 -14.14 8.12 25.17
N THR A 486 -15.43 8.37 24.99
CA THR A 486 -16.50 7.59 25.62
C THR A 486 -16.93 6.46 24.71
N VAL A 487 -16.63 5.21 25.08
CA VAL A 487 -17.04 4.02 24.32
C VAL A 487 -18.37 3.48 24.89
N LYS A 488 -19.38 3.34 24.03
CA LYS A 488 -20.71 2.79 24.37
C LYS A 488 -21.08 1.68 23.37
N PRO A 489 -20.78 0.41 23.69
CA PRO A 489 -21.16 -0.69 22.81
C PRO A 489 -22.68 -0.74 22.57
N ILE A 490 -23.08 -1.01 21.35
CA ILE A 490 -24.49 -1.17 20.94
C ILE A 490 -24.71 -2.58 20.38
N PRO A 491 -25.97 -3.12 20.51
CA PRO A 491 -26.32 -4.43 19.96
C PRO A 491 -26.04 -4.51 18.43
N LYS A 492 -25.67 -5.70 17.97
CA LYS A 492 -25.31 -5.95 16.56
C LYS A 492 -26.38 -5.49 15.57
N ASP A 493 -27.66 -5.73 15.87
CA ASP A 493 -28.77 -5.37 14.97
C ASP A 493 -28.93 -3.84 14.86
N GLU A 494 -28.64 -3.11 15.92
CA GLU A 494 -28.68 -1.65 15.94
C GLU A 494 -27.47 -1.07 15.19
N TRP A 495 -26.30 -1.66 15.40
CA TRP A 495 -25.06 -1.29 14.72
C TRP A 495 -25.18 -1.48 13.20
N LEU A 496 -25.72 -2.63 12.74
CA LEU A 496 -25.94 -2.91 11.32
C LEU A 496 -26.91 -1.92 10.66
N LYS A 497 -28.00 -1.53 11.36
CA LYS A 497 -28.94 -0.54 10.85
C LYS A 497 -28.27 0.81 10.66
N LYS A 498 -27.54 1.27 11.67
CA LYS A 498 -26.84 2.56 11.62
C LYS A 498 -25.85 2.63 10.44
N HIS A 499 -25.06 1.59 10.22
CA HIS A 499 -24.07 1.58 9.14
C HIS A 499 -24.68 1.33 7.75
N SER A 500 -25.84 0.69 7.64
CA SER A 500 -26.56 0.57 6.38
C SER A 500 -27.27 1.88 5.97
N GLU A 501 -27.66 2.70 6.95
CA GLU A 501 -28.23 4.03 6.71
C GLU A 501 -27.11 5.01 6.29
N GLU A 502 -25.91 4.96 6.92
CA GLU A 502 -24.77 5.81 6.55
C GLU A 502 -24.28 5.54 5.11
N THR A 503 -24.24 4.27 4.67
CA THR A 503 -23.86 3.92 3.29
C THR A 503 -24.90 4.36 2.26
N SER A 504 -26.19 4.39 2.60
CA SER A 504 -27.25 4.87 1.71
C SER A 504 -27.27 6.40 1.59
N ASP A 505 -26.98 7.12 2.68
CA ASP A 505 -26.92 8.58 2.68
C ASP A 505 -25.68 9.10 1.92
N ASP A 506 -24.55 8.38 1.96
CA ASP A 506 -23.34 8.68 1.18
C ASP A 506 -23.57 8.45 -0.34
N GLU A 507 -24.43 7.49 -0.73
CA GLU A 507 -24.81 7.26 -2.12
C GLU A 507 -25.86 8.27 -2.63
N GLU A 508 -26.82 8.70 -1.79
CA GLU A 508 -27.81 9.72 -2.16
C GLU A 508 -27.20 11.11 -2.26
N SER A 509 -26.24 11.48 -1.39
CA SER A 509 -25.54 12.77 -1.45
C SER A 509 -24.68 12.91 -2.72
N LYS A 510 -24.13 11.82 -3.24
CA LYS A 510 -23.39 11.77 -4.51
C LYS A 510 -24.27 11.91 -5.76
N GLN A 511 -25.58 11.66 -5.66
CA GLN A 511 -26.54 11.82 -6.77
C GLN A 511 -27.16 13.24 -6.83
N ASP A 512 -27.30 13.93 -5.71
CA ASP A 512 -27.88 15.28 -5.67
C ASP A 512 -26.89 16.38 -6.11
N ASP A 513 -25.57 16.16 -5.97
CA ASP A 513 -24.55 17.11 -6.49
C ASP A 513 -24.33 16.99 -8.03
N GLN A 514 -24.96 16.00 -8.68
CA GLN A 514 -24.93 15.82 -10.15
C GLN A 514 -26.19 16.35 -10.86
N SER A 515 -27.10 17.01 -10.16
CA SER A 515 -28.32 17.64 -10.72
C SER A 515 -28.17 19.17 -10.70
#